data_acd47c3eee7267fc88adb3313ad3d6cd
#
_entry.id   acd47c3eee7267fc88adb3313ad3d6cd
#
_cell.length_a   1.000
_cell.length_b   1.000
_cell.length_c   1.000
_cell.angle_alpha   90.00
_cell.angle_beta   90.00
_cell.angle_gamma   90.00
#
_symmetry.space_group_name_H-M   'P 1'
#
loop_
_entity.id
_entity.type
_entity.pdbx_description
1 polymer ?
#
loop_
_entity_poly.entity_id
_entity_poly.type
_entity_poly.pdbx_seq_one_letter_code
_entity_poly.pdbx_strand_id
1 'polypeptide(L)'
;MQAKMLDGKVAIVSGASYGMGYTMAELFAKEGAKVVMTARGQEKLDNAVQRIRDQGCDVTGVVADNKNLEDVKKVIQTALDIYGDLDIVINNAAIGEQKMIDETDDEWLEHVYQTNVFGPFRFIRESLKVFLPKNEGCIINISSVNGDRPF
;
A
#
# COMPACT_ATOMS: atom_id res chain seq x y z
N MET A 1 -23.22 18.23 -8.34
CA MET A 1 -22.35 17.19 -7.74
C MET A 1 -20.90 17.62 -7.98
N GLN A 2 -20.09 17.63 -6.95
CA GLN A 2 -18.66 17.93 -7.12
C GLN A 2 -18.01 16.75 -7.85
N ALA A 3 -17.19 17.00 -8.86
CA ALA A 3 -16.48 15.95 -9.58
C ALA A 3 -15.52 15.25 -8.61
N LYS A 4 -15.53 13.92 -8.59
CA LYS A 4 -14.59 13.12 -7.80
C LYS A 4 -13.21 13.20 -8.42
N MET A 5 -12.19 13.46 -7.61
CA MET A 5 -10.82 13.69 -8.08
C MET A 5 -10.14 12.45 -8.65
N LEU A 6 -10.55 11.25 -8.21
CA LEU A 6 -9.95 9.98 -8.60
C LEU A 6 -10.95 9.05 -9.31
N ASP A 7 -11.98 9.62 -9.92
CA ASP A 7 -13.04 8.85 -10.58
C ASP A 7 -12.46 7.89 -11.63
N GLY A 8 -12.75 6.59 -11.45
CA GLY A 8 -12.29 5.52 -12.33
C GLY A 8 -10.82 5.10 -12.18
N LYS A 9 -10.02 5.80 -11.37
CA LYS A 9 -8.62 5.42 -11.11
C LYS A 9 -8.53 4.17 -10.24
N VAL A 10 -7.50 3.37 -10.46
CA VAL A 10 -7.20 2.16 -9.69
C VAL A 10 -5.97 2.41 -8.81
N ALA A 11 -6.12 2.21 -7.50
CA ALA A 11 -5.06 2.46 -6.54
C ALA A 11 -4.74 1.22 -5.69
N ILE A 12 -3.48 1.02 -5.38
CA ILE A 12 -3.01 0.08 -4.35
C ILE A 12 -2.54 0.89 -3.14
N VAL A 13 -2.99 0.51 -1.93
CA VAL A 13 -2.51 1.07 -0.66
C VAL A 13 -1.96 -0.03 0.22
N SER A 14 -0.66 -0.02 0.48
CA SER A 14 -0.04 -1.00 1.38
C SER A 14 -0.14 -0.59 2.85
N GLY A 15 -0.29 -1.57 3.75
CA GLY A 15 -0.48 -1.31 5.18
C GLY A 15 -1.81 -0.63 5.48
N ALA A 16 -2.88 -1.03 4.79
CA ALA A 16 -4.16 -0.32 4.79
C ALA A 16 -5.19 -0.85 5.81
N SER A 17 -4.82 -1.76 6.71
CA SER A 17 -5.77 -2.31 7.70
C SER A 17 -6.09 -1.37 8.86
N TYR A 18 -5.30 -0.33 9.09
CA TYR A 18 -5.50 0.69 10.14
C TYR A 18 -4.67 1.95 9.87
N GLY A 19 -4.86 2.99 10.71
CA GLY A 19 -4.04 4.22 10.70
C GLY A 19 -4.07 4.97 9.37
N MET A 20 -2.95 5.56 9.00
CA MET A 20 -2.84 6.38 7.79
C MET A 20 -3.19 5.62 6.51
N GLY A 21 -2.75 4.37 6.38
CA GLY A 21 -3.07 3.54 5.22
C GLY A 21 -4.58 3.32 5.05
N TYR A 22 -5.28 3.04 6.13
CA TYR A 22 -6.76 2.94 6.11
C TYR A 22 -7.40 4.28 5.68
N THR A 23 -6.98 5.38 6.29
CA THR A 23 -7.54 6.71 5.98
C THR A 23 -7.31 7.11 4.53
N MET A 24 -6.12 6.84 4.00
CA MET A 24 -5.82 7.09 2.57
C MET A 24 -6.69 6.22 1.65
N ALA A 25 -6.81 4.92 1.96
CA ALA A 25 -7.65 4.01 1.18
C ALA A 25 -9.12 4.45 1.18
N GLU A 26 -9.65 4.83 2.35
CA GLU A 26 -11.01 5.33 2.50
C GLU A 26 -11.22 6.64 1.70
N LEU A 27 -10.30 7.59 1.82
CA LEU A 27 -10.39 8.87 1.11
C LEU A 27 -10.33 8.65 -0.41
N PHE A 28 -9.41 7.84 -0.90
CA PHE A 28 -9.29 7.55 -2.32
C PHE A 28 -10.55 6.90 -2.87
N ALA A 29 -11.11 5.95 -2.13
CA ALA A 29 -12.35 5.29 -2.51
C ALA A 29 -13.55 6.26 -2.53
N LYS A 30 -13.64 7.19 -1.57
CA LYS A 30 -14.65 8.26 -1.55
C LYS A 30 -14.50 9.22 -2.74
N GLU A 31 -13.27 9.46 -3.18
CA GLU A 31 -12.96 10.27 -4.36
C GLU A 31 -13.10 9.48 -5.69
N GLY A 32 -13.66 8.28 -5.65
CA GLY A 32 -14.04 7.50 -6.82
C GLY A 32 -13.00 6.50 -7.32
N ALA A 33 -11.88 6.36 -6.63
CA ALA A 33 -10.93 5.32 -6.96
C ALA A 33 -11.47 3.93 -6.58
N LYS A 34 -11.08 2.93 -7.36
CA LYS A 34 -11.14 1.51 -7.01
C LYS A 34 -9.87 1.17 -6.26
N VAL A 35 -9.97 0.65 -5.03
CA VAL A 35 -8.78 0.53 -4.17
C VAL A 35 -8.50 -0.92 -3.79
N VAL A 36 -7.29 -1.39 -4.06
CA VAL A 36 -6.75 -2.62 -3.50
C VAL A 36 -6.00 -2.28 -2.21
N MET A 37 -6.55 -2.73 -1.10
CA MET A 37 -5.98 -2.59 0.23
C MET A 37 -5.15 -3.82 0.57
N THR A 38 -3.94 -3.66 1.07
CA THR A 38 -3.14 -4.81 1.49
C THR A 38 -2.58 -4.66 2.91
N ALA A 39 -2.53 -5.78 3.64
CA ALA A 39 -1.94 -5.91 4.96
C ALA A 39 -1.61 -7.38 5.24
N ARG A 40 -0.82 -7.65 6.31
CA ARG A 40 -0.43 -9.02 6.69
C ARG A 40 -1.53 -9.78 7.46
N GLY A 41 -2.35 -9.06 8.19
CA GLY A 41 -3.39 -9.66 9.06
C GLY A 41 -4.74 -9.73 8.36
N GLN A 42 -5.25 -10.94 8.11
CA GLN A 42 -6.53 -11.18 7.43
C GLN A 42 -7.70 -10.47 8.12
N GLU A 43 -7.94 -10.77 9.39
CA GLU A 43 -9.11 -10.27 10.12
C GLU A 43 -9.18 -8.74 10.16
N LYS A 44 -8.05 -8.07 10.46
CA LYS A 44 -8.00 -6.60 10.48
C LYS A 44 -8.22 -6.00 9.10
N LEU A 45 -7.70 -6.65 8.06
CA LEU A 45 -7.89 -6.21 6.69
C LEU A 45 -9.34 -6.37 6.25
N ASP A 46 -9.97 -7.51 6.51
CA ASP A 46 -11.37 -7.77 6.17
C ASP A 46 -12.31 -6.77 6.84
N ASN A 47 -12.08 -6.50 8.13
CA ASN A 47 -12.85 -5.49 8.87
C ASN A 47 -12.68 -4.08 8.26
N ALA A 48 -11.46 -3.71 7.86
CA ALA A 48 -11.18 -2.42 7.23
C ALA A 48 -11.86 -2.31 5.86
N VAL A 49 -11.77 -3.34 5.04
CA VAL A 49 -12.43 -3.42 3.72
C VAL A 49 -13.95 -3.31 3.88
N GLN A 50 -14.54 -4.06 4.82
CA GLN A 50 -15.97 -4.04 5.02
C GLN A 50 -16.49 -2.65 5.43
N ARG A 51 -15.78 -1.97 6.35
CA ARG A 51 -16.14 -0.61 6.78
C ARG A 51 -16.15 0.41 5.64
N ILE A 52 -15.29 0.26 4.65
CA ILE A 52 -15.25 1.15 3.49
C ILE A 52 -16.33 0.75 2.48
N ARG A 53 -16.59 -0.54 2.29
CA ARG A 53 -17.67 -1.04 1.44
C ARG A 53 -19.05 -0.63 1.94
N ASP A 54 -19.26 -0.61 3.26
CA ASP A 54 -20.52 -0.16 3.89
C ASP A 54 -20.84 1.32 3.58
N GLN A 55 -19.84 2.10 3.14
CA GLN A 55 -20.00 3.47 2.67
C GLN A 55 -20.29 3.56 1.16
N GLY A 56 -20.50 2.43 0.48
CA GLY A 56 -20.78 2.37 -0.96
C GLY A 56 -19.55 2.54 -1.85
N CYS A 57 -18.35 2.33 -1.29
CA CYS A 57 -17.09 2.47 -2.01
C CYS A 57 -16.58 1.11 -2.55
N ASP A 58 -15.83 1.15 -3.65
CA ASP A 58 -15.28 -0.04 -4.30
C ASP A 58 -13.85 -0.31 -3.82
N VAL A 59 -13.72 -1.28 -2.93
CA VAL A 59 -12.42 -1.69 -2.37
C VAL A 59 -12.29 -3.21 -2.29
N THR A 60 -11.07 -3.71 -2.43
CA THR A 60 -10.72 -5.14 -2.33
C THR A 60 -9.53 -5.32 -1.39
N GLY A 61 -9.58 -6.34 -0.53
CA GLY A 61 -8.48 -6.69 0.37
C GLY A 61 -7.63 -7.84 -0.18
N VAL A 62 -6.32 -7.71 -0.06
CA VAL A 62 -5.36 -8.78 -0.38
C VAL A 62 -4.38 -8.94 0.77
N VAL A 63 -4.40 -10.11 1.41
CA VAL A 63 -3.38 -10.42 2.42
C VAL A 63 -2.04 -10.63 1.73
N ALA A 64 -1.07 -9.82 2.15
CA ALA A 64 0.27 -9.84 1.58
C ALA A 64 1.31 -9.30 2.57
N ASP A 65 2.51 -9.88 2.52
CA ASP A 65 3.71 -9.36 3.17
C ASP A 65 4.62 -8.71 2.12
N ASN A 66 4.91 -7.42 2.29
CA ASN A 66 5.77 -6.66 1.38
C ASN A 66 7.20 -7.25 1.26
N LYS A 67 7.62 -8.06 2.24
CA LYS A 67 8.89 -8.79 2.17
C LYS A 67 8.88 -9.90 1.13
N ASN A 68 7.71 -10.37 0.74
CA ASN A 68 7.56 -11.46 -0.22
C ASN A 68 7.24 -10.91 -1.60
N LEU A 69 8.11 -11.19 -2.57
CA LEU A 69 7.92 -10.73 -3.95
C LEU A 69 6.65 -11.31 -4.59
N GLU A 70 6.33 -12.57 -4.31
CA GLU A 70 5.15 -13.20 -4.91
C GLU A 70 3.85 -12.59 -4.35
N ASP A 71 3.85 -12.19 -3.07
CA ASP A 71 2.74 -11.46 -2.49
C ASP A 71 2.56 -10.08 -3.16
N VAL A 72 3.65 -9.36 -3.40
CA VAL A 72 3.61 -8.08 -4.13
C VAL A 72 3.06 -8.25 -5.54
N LYS A 73 3.53 -9.27 -6.27
CA LYS A 73 3.00 -9.60 -7.60
C LYS A 73 1.52 -9.93 -7.56
N LYS A 74 1.09 -10.72 -6.57
CA LYS A 74 -0.32 -11.07 -6.35
C LYS A 74 -1.18 -9.82 -6.14
N VAL A 75 -0.71 -8.86 -5.37
CA VAL A 75 -1.45 -7.59 -5.13
C VAL A 75 -1.64 -6.82 -6.44
N ILE A 76 -0.58 -6.66 -7.23
CA ILE A 76 -0.64 -5.97 -8.53
C ILE A 76 -1.55 -6.74 -9.49
N GLN A 77 -1.39 -8.06 -9.57
CA GLN A 77 -2.22 -8.88 -10.44
C GLN A 77 -3.70 -8.80 -10.05
N THR A 78 -4.01 -8.74 -8.74
CA THR A 78 -5.39 -8.56 -8.27
C THR A 78 -6.00 -7.24 -8.76
N ALA A 79 -5.23 -6.14 -8.78
CA ALA A 79 -5.70 -4.87 -9.33
C ALA A 79 -6.05 -5.01 -10.82
N LEU A 80 -5.19 -5.67 -11.59
CA LEU A 80 -5.41 -5.91 -13.02
C LEU A 80 -6.60 -6.85 -13.28
N ASP A 81 -6.73 -7.93 -12.53
CA ASP A 81 -7.78 -8.94 -12.73
C ASP A 81 -9.17 -8.40 -12.37
N ILE A 82 -9.28 -7.63 -11.29
CA ILE A 82 -10.58 -7.14 -10.79
C ILE A 82 -10.96 -5.82 -11.45
N TYR A 83 -10.00 -4.91 -11.63
CA TYR A 83 -10.27 -3.54 -12.05
C TYR A 83 -9.77 -3.21 -13.47
N GLY A 84 -8.97 -4.08 -14.05
CA GLY A 84 -8.48 -3.96 -15.44
C GLY A 84 -7.29 -3.03 -15.63
N ASP A 85 -6.86 -2.29 -14.60
CA ASP A 85 -5.74 -1.35 -14.67
C ASP A 85 -5.06 -1.14 -13.30
N LEU A 86 -4.00 -0.34 -13.27
CA LEU A 86 -3.36 0.20 -12.09
C LEU A 86 -2.83 1.61 -12.41
N ASP A 87 -3.21 2.61 -11.61
CA ASP A 87 -2.81 4.01 -11.81
C ASP A 87 -1.94 4.54 -10.67
N ILE A 88 -2.19 4.08 -9.43
CA ILE A 88 -1.57 4.65 -8.24
C ILE A 88 -1.07 3.55 -7.31
N VAL A 89 0.14 3.68 -6.81
CA VAL A 89 0.68 2.83 -5.73
C VAL A 89 1.11 3.69 -4.56
N ILE A 90 0.56 3.42 -3.37
CA ILE A 90 0.97 4.05 -2.12
C ILE A 90 1.73 3.03 -1.26
N ASN A 91 3.04 3.22 -1.16
CA ASN A 91 3.90 2.50 -0.25
C ASN A 91 3.82 3.13 1.14
N ASN A 92 2.89 2.62 1.96
CA ASN A 92 2.66 3.09 3.32
C ASN A 92 3.04 2.03 4.37
N ALA A 93 3.02 0.74 4.03
CA ALA A 93 3.38 -0.30 4.98
C ALA A 93 4.82 -0.14 5.46
N ALA A 94 4.96 0.02 6.76
CA ALA A 94 6.25 0.11 7.43
C ALA A 94 6.19 -0.56 8.80
N ILE A 95 7.36 -0.90 9.31
CA ILE A 95 7.56 -1.30 10.70
C ILE A 95 8.63 -0.40 11.32
N GLY A 96 8.54 -0.20 12.63
CA GLY A 96 9.52 0.55 13.39
C GLY A 96 9.34 0.27 14.87
N GLU A 97 10.45 0.25 15.58
CA GLU A 97 10.53 0.18 17.03
C GLU A 97 11.68 1.08 17.44
N GLN A 98 11.51 1.81 18.52
CA GLN A 98 12.62 2.57 19.09
C GLN A 98 13.54 1.60 19.85
N LYS A 99 14.73 1.40 19.32
CA LYS A 99 15.82 0.63 19.95
C LYS A 99 17.09 1.44 19.96
N MET A 100 17.87 1.29 21.02
CA MET A 100 19.24 1.83 21.04
C MET A 100 20.10 1.03 20.07
N ILE A 101 21.14 1.65 19.55
CA ILE A 101 21.96 1.02 18.52
C ILE A 101 22.67 -0.25 19.01
N ASP A 102 23.06 -0.26 20.28
CA ASP A 102 23.70 -1.40 20.95
C ASP A 102 22.71 -2.51 21.34
N GLU A 103 21.41 -2.24 21.27
CA GLU A 103 20.33 -3.21 21.48
C GLU A 103 19.73 -3.75 20.15
N THR A 104 20.19 -3.22 19.04
CA THR A 104 19.68 -3.59 17.70
C THR A 104 20.52 -4.73 17.13
N ASP A 105 19.94 -5.90 16.99
CA ASP A 105 20.56 -7.04 16.33
C ASP A 105 20.41 -7.01 14.81
N ASP A 106 21.21 -7.81 14.12
CA ASP A 106 21.22 -7.89 12.66
C ASP A 106 19.89 -8.43 12.12
N GLU A 107 19.20 -9.32 12.85
CA GLU A 107 17.91 -9.89 12.44
C GLU A 107 16.82 -8.81 12.40
N TRP A 108 16.76 -7.96 13.43
CA TRP A 108 15.82 -6.83 13.45
C TRP A 108 16.14 -5.81 12.35
N LEU A 109 17.41 -5.49 12.16
CA LEU A 109 17.84 -4.57 11.11
C LEU A 109 17.44 -5.10 9.74
N GLU A 110 17.72 -6.37 9.43
CA GLU A 110 17.32 -7.00 8.17
C GLU A 110 15.79 -6.98 8.02
N HIS A 111 15.04 -7.27 9.09
CA HIS A 111 13.57 -7.23 9.07
C HIS A 111 13.03 -5.84 8.70
N VAL A 112 13.61 -4.79 9.26
CA VAL A 112 13.25 -3.40 8.95
C VAL A 112 13.57 -3.07 7.49
N TYR A 113 14.76 -3.41 7.01
CA TYR A 113 15.14 -3.16 5.62
C TYR A 113 14.26 -3.93 4.62
N GLN A 114 13.97 -5.19 4.89
CA GLN A 114 13.10 -6.00 4.03
C GLN A 114 11.70 -5.41 3.91
N THR A 115 11.16 -4.84 4.99
CA THR A 115 9.82 -4.25 4.99
C THR A 115 9.81 -2.84 4.43
N ASN A 116 10.69 -1.95 4.96
CA ASN A 116 10.61 -0.51 4.72
C ASN A 116 11.36 -0.04 3.47
N VAL A 117 12.33 -0.83 2.99
CA VAL A 117 13.16 -0.49 1.83
C VAL A 117 12.87 -1.42 0.66
N PHE A 118 13.07 -2.72 0.83
CA PHE A 118 12.88 -3.67 -0.26
C PHE A 118 11.40 -3.88 -0.61
N GLY A 119 10.49 -3.77 0.36
CA GLY A 119 9.04 -3.79 0.11
C GLY A 119 8.60 -2.73 -0.89
N PRO A 120 8.78 -1.43 -0.59
CA PRO A 120 8.52 -0.35 -1.56
C PRO A 120 9.24 -0.52 -2.89
N PHE A 121 10.52 -0.92 -2.88
CA PHE A 121 11.26 -1.18 -4.10
C PHE A 121 10.60 -2.26 -4.97
N ARG A 122 10.11 -3.35 -4.37
CA ARG A 122 9.39 -4.41 -5.10
C ARG A 122 8.10 -3.87 -5.71
N PHE A 123 7.29 -3.12 -4.96
CA PHE A 123 6.08 -2.49 -5.50
C PHE A 123 6.40 -1.54 -6.66
N ILE A 124 7.41 -0.68 -6.53
CA ILE A 124 7.87 0.21 -7.59
C ILE A 124 8.23 -0.60 -8.84
N ARG A 125 9.12 -1.56 -8.70
CA ARG A 125 9.62 -2.37 -9.82
C ARG A 125 8.50 -3.13 -10.53
N GLU A 126 7.60 -3.75 -9.80
CA GLU A 126 6.53 -4.54 -10.39
C GLU A 126 5.43 -3.65 -11.01
N SER A 127 5.10 -2.50 -10.39
CA SER A 127 4.12 -1.56 -10.95
C SER A 127 4.64 -0.85 -12.21
N LEU A 128 5.94 -0.61 -12.34
CA LEU A 128 6.52 -0.04 -13.55
C LEU A 128 6.26 -0.91 -14.81
N LYS A 129 6.07 -2.22 -14.66
CA LYS A 129 5.69 -3.09 -15.78
C LYS A 129 4.31 -2.75 -16.35
N VAL A 130 3.43 -2.14 -15.53
CA VAL A 130 2.12 -1.65 -15.93
C VAL A 130 2.20 -0.19 -16.40
N PHE A 131 2.93 0.65 -15.67
CA PHE A 131 2.98 2.10 -15.92
C PHE A 131 3.76 2.47 -17.18
N LEU A 132 4.91 1.84 -17.43
CA LEU A 132 5.76 2.19 -18.56
C LEU A 132 5.08 1.96 -19.93
N PRO A 133 4.39 0.84 -20.20
CA PRO A 133 3.71 0.63 -21.48
C PRO A 133 2.63 1.66 -21.78
N LYS A 134 1.91 2.15 -20.75
CA LYS A 134 0.86 3.17 -20.91
C LYS A 134 1.38 4.61 -20.72
N ASN A 135 2.67 4.77 -20.35
CA ASN A 135 3.32 6.05 -20.06
C ASN A 135 2.53 6.90 -19.02
N GLU A 136 1.89 6.25 -18.09
CA GLU A 136 1.08 6.87 -17.03
C GLU A 136 1.14 6.04 -15.75
N GLY A 137 1.23 6.70 -14.59
CA GLY A 137 1.20 6.08 -13.27
C GLY A 137 1.75 7.03 -12.20
N CYS A 138 1.37 6.79 -10.95
CA CYS A 138 1.82 7.57 -9.81
C CYS A 138 2.28 6.65 -8.68
N ILE A 139 3.44 6.92 -8.12
CA ILE A 139 3.97 6.20 -6.96
C ILE A 139 4.20 7.19 -5.82
N ILE A 140 3.63 6.90 -4.66
CA ILE A 140 3.79 7.70 -3.45
C ILE A 140 4.45 6.82 -2.39
N ASN A 141 5.62 7.24 -1.90
CA ASN A 141 6.30 6.59 -0.79
C ASN A 141 6.09 7.43 0.49
N ILE A 142 5.46 6.84 1.49
CA ILE A 142 5.28 7.48 2.80
C ILE A 142 6.59 7.36 3.57
N SER A 143 7.21 8.49 3.84
CA SER A 143 8.45 8.62 4.59
C SER A 143 8.15 9.08 6.03
N SER A 144 9.19 9.47 6.75
CA SER A 144 9.09 9.98 8.12
C SER A 144 9.98 11.19 8.30
N VAL A 145 9.57 12.09 9.20
CA VAL A 145 10.42 13.20 9.69
C VAL A 145 11.75 12.69 10.28
N ASN A 146 11.77 11.46 10.79
CA ASN A 146 12.97 10.83 11.34
C ASN A 146 14.08 10.59 10.30
N GLY A 147 13.73 10.57 9.00
CA GLY A 147 14.72 10.51 7.92
C GLY A 147 15.46 11.83 7.71
N ASP A 148 14.88 12.95 8.15
CA ASP A 148 15.45 14.30 8.05
C ASP A 148 16.00 14.78 9.42
N ARG A 149 15.26 14.48 10.49
CA ARG A 149 15.61 14.88 11.88
C ARG A 149 15.47 13.68 12.80
N PRO A 150 16.52 12.85 12.90
CA PRO A 150 16.53 11.72 13.83
C PRO A 150 16.51 12.22 15.28
N PHE A 151 15.90 11.43 16.17
CA PHE A 151 15.85 11.72 17.61
C PHE A 151 17.19 11.47 18.26
#